data_ae9fe260e4bd183d9ff3b751481db2f1
#
_entry.id   ae9fe260e4bd183d9ff3b751481db2f1
#
_cell.length_a   1.000
_cell.length_b   1.000
_cell.length_c   1.000
_cell.angle_alpha   90.00
_cell.angle_beta   90.00
_cell.angle_gamma   90.00
#
_symmetry.space_group_name_H-M   'P 1'
#
loop_
_entity.id
_entity.type
_entity.pdbx_description
1 polymer ?
#
loop_
_entity_poly.entity_id
_entity_poly.type
_entity_poly.pdbx_seq_one_letter_code
_entity_poly.pdbx_strand_id
1 'polypeptide(L)'
;MGETQKKEKKKIGLTTKIFIALLAGAVFGIILCYAVPSGHIKDDIIVEGVLYVVGQGFIKLMKMLVVPLVFCSLVCGSMSIGDTKKLGTVGARTLIFYLATTALAVTVALSVGNLINPGVGLDMSTIKTNAASVETMKATSLTDTLLNIIPDNPINSLASGEMLQIIVFALIIGVILAKLGERAETVANFFSPVSYTHLTLPTTPYV
;
A
#
# COMPACT_ATOMS: atom_id res chain seq x y z
N MET A 1 1.01 -33.79 -46.32
CA MET A 1 0.87 -33.74 -44.84
C MET A 1 1.62 -32.49 -44.39
N GLY A 2 0.91 -31.40 -44.20
CA GLY A 2 1.50 -30.11 -43.79
C GLY A 2 1.22 -29.92 -42.29
N GLU A 3 2.27 -30.01 -41.49
CA GLU A 3 2.21 -29.64 -40.08
C GLU A 3 2.08 -28.14 -39.94
N THR A 4 0.91 -27.70 -39.47
CA THR A 4 0.64 -26.31 -39.13
C THR A 4 1.35 -26.00 -37.79
N GLN A 5 2.52 -25.39 -37.85
CA GLN A 5 3.21 -24.87 -36.66
C GLN A 5 2.35 -23.79 -36.02
N LYS A 6 1.73 -24.15 -34.92
CA LYS A 6 0.99 -23.24 -34.06
C LYS A 6 1.99 -22.31 -33.37
N LYS A 7 2.14 -21.09 -33.89
CA LYS A 7 2.96 -20.02 -33.25
C LYS A 7 2.49 -19.85 -31.79
N GLU A 8 3.29 -20.27 -30.84
CA GLU A 8 3.09 -19.96 -29.41
C GLU A 8 3.12 -18.44 -29.23
N LYS A 9 1.97 -17.87 -28.87
CA LYS A 9 1.90 -16.46 -28.48
C LYS A 9 2.71 -16.29 -27.19
N LYS A 10 3.85 -15.60 -27.26
CA LYS A 10 4.64 -15.17 -26.09
C LYS A 10 3.68 -14.54 -25.08
N LYS A 11 3.49 -15.16 -23.93
CA LYS A 11 2.68 -14.63 -22.83
C LYS A 11 3.38 -13.38 -22.29
N ILE A 12 2.77 -12.22 -22.47
CA ILE A 12 3.26 -10.95 -21.95
C ILE A 12 3.27 -11.06 -20.42
N GLY A 13 4.40 -10.79 -19.80
CA GLY A 13 4.55 -10.82 -18.34
C GLY A 13 3.60 -9.83 -17.63
N LEU A 14 3.26 -10.12 -16.37
CA LEU A 14 2.37 -9.28 -15.57
C LEU A 14 2.87 -7.84 -15.49
N THR A 15 4.17 -7.66 -15.25
CA THR A 15 4.82 -6.34 -15.18
C THR A 15 4.60 -5.52 -16.47
N THR A 16 4.81 -6.15 -17.62
CA THR A 16 4.60 -5.47 -18.91
C THR A 16 3.15 -5.06 -19.12
N LYS A 17 2.19 -5.90 -18.69
CA LYS A 17 0.75 -5.55 -18.73
C LYS A 17 0.42 -4.34 -17.87
N ILE A 18 1.01 -4.25 -16.67
CA ILE A 18 0.82 -3.10 -15.76
C ILE A 18 1.37 -1.83 -16.40
N PHE A 19 2.59 -1.86 -16.96
CA PHE A 19 3.16 -0.70 -17.66
C PHE A 19 2.32 -0.24 -18.86
N ILE A 20 1.84 -1.19 -19.67
CA ILE A 20 0.96 -0.87 -20.81
C ILE A 20 -0.34 -0.22 -20.31
N ALA A 21 -0.96 -0.77 -19.27
CA ALA A 21 -2.17 -0.22 -18.69
C ALA A 21 -1.97 1.19 -18.12
N LEU A 22 -0.84 1.43 -17.48
CA LEU A 22 -0.47 2.75 -16.93
C LEU A 22 -0.30 3.78 -18.04
N LEU A 23 0.46 3.43 -19.10
CA LEU A 23 0.63 4.30 -20.26
C LEU A 23 -0.70 4.57 -20.98
N ALA A 24 -1.52 3.54 -21.16
CA ALA A 24 -2.84 3.68 -21.78
C ALA A 24 -3.75 4.60 -20.95
N GLY A 25 -3.73 4.47 -19.62
CA GLY A 25 -4.46 5.36 -18.72
C GLY A 25 -4.00 6.81 -18.79
N ALA A 26 -2.69 7.04 -18.84
CA ALA A 26 -2.12 8.38 -18.99
C ALA A 26 -2.53 9.03 -20.32
N VAL A 27 -2.41 8.29 -21.44
CA VAL A 27 -2.83 8.77 -22.77
C VAL A 27 -4.33 9.06 -22.79
N PHE A 28 -5.16 8.18 -22.22
CA PHE A 28 -6.60 8.39 -22.13
C PHE A 28 -6.95 9.63 -21.31
N GLY A 29 -6.27 9.85 -20.17
CA GLY A 29 -6.44 11.06 -19.35
C GLY A 29 -6.07 12.34 -20.11
N ILE A 30 -4.97 12.33 -20.87
CA ILE A 30 -4.55 13.47 -21.70
C ILE A 30 -5.60 13.74 -22.79
N ILE A 31 -6.07 12.72 -23.49
CA ILE A 31 -7.11 12.84 -24.52
C ILE A 31 -8.39 13.44 -23.90
N LEU A 32 -8.85 12.93 -22.76
CA LEU A 32 -10.01 13.47 -22.06
C LEU A 32 -9.80 14.94 -21.67
N CYS A 33 -8.60 15.31 -21.25
CA CYS A 33 -8.29 16.66 -20.84
C CYS A 33 -8.35 17.67 -22.00
N TYR A 34 -7.74 17.31 -23.15
CA TYR A 34 -7.54 18.23 -24.28
C TYR A 34 -8.60 18.11 -25.39
N ALA A 35 -9.09 16.89 -25.66
CA ALA A 35 -9.99 16.65 -26.80
C ALA A 35 -11.49 16.86 -26.44
N VAL A 36 -11.85 16.76 -25.15
CA VAL A 36 -13.24 16.91 -24.71
C VAL A 36 -13.40 18.26 -24.01
N PRO A 37 -14.25 19.18 -24.50
CA PRO A 37 -14.50 20.46 -23.85
C PRO A 37 -15.06 20.26 -22.44
N SER A 38 -14.68 21.16 -21.52
CA SER A 38 -15.21 21.16 -20.15
C SER A 38 -16.73 21.35 -20.19
N GLY A 39 -17.46 20.50 -19.46
CA GLY A 39 -18.90 20.55 -19.42
C GLY A 39 -19.46 19.46 -18.51
N HIS A 40 -20.75 19.55 -18.18
CA HIS A 40 -21.43 18.65 -17.26
C HIS A 40 -21.22 17.16 -17.59
N ILE A 41 -21.20 16.78 -18.86
CA ILE A 41 -20.99 15.37 -19.26
C ILE A 41 -19.55 14.90 -18.95
N LYS A 42 -18.54 15.73 -19.23
CA LYS A 42 -17.14 15.38 -18.98
C LYS A 42 -16.84 15.41 -17.48
N ASP A 43 -17.12 16.49 -16.83
CA ASP A 43 -16.64 16.75 -15.48
C ASP A 43 -17.46 15.99 -14.45
N ASP A 44 -18.81 16.05 -14.49
CA ASP A 44 -19.66 15.42 -13.47
C ASP A 44 -19.90 13.92 -13.75
N ILE A 45 -20.14 13.54 -15.02
CA ILE A 45 -20.52 12.14 -15.32
C ILE A 45 -19.28 11.25 -15.55
N ILE A 46 -18.32 11.71 -16.37
CA ILE A 46 -17.15 10.86 -16.73
C ILE A 46 -16.09 10.93 -15.64
N VAL A 47 -15.65 12.12 -15.24
CA VAL A 47 -14.52 12.28 -14.31
C VAL A 47 -14.96 12.02 -12.88
N GLU A 48 -15.94 12.76 -12.37
CA GLU A 48 -16.40 12.62 -10.97
C GLU A 48 -17.34 11.43 -10.77
N GLY A 49 -18.06 11.00 -11.81
CA GLY A 49 -18.87 9.81 -11.76
C GLY A 49 -18.08 8.52 -12.00
N VAL A 50 -17.90 8.14 -13.25
CA VAL A 50 -17.42 6.81 -13.61
C VAL A 50 -15.95 6.60 -13.21
N LEU A 51 -15.06 7.51 -13.59
CA LEU A 51 -13.62 7.35 -13.32
C LEU A 51 -13.31 7.42 -11.83
N TYR A 52 -13.97 8.33 -11.11
CA TYR A 52 -13.84 8.44 -9.65
C TYR A 52 -14.31 7.16 -8.95
N VAL A 53 -15.49 6.65 -9.30
CA VAL A 53 -16.04 5.42 -8.70
C VAL A 53 -15.14 4.21 -8.97
N VAL A 54 -14.66 4.04 -10.21
CA VAL A 54 -13.75 2.95 -10.56
C VAL A 54 -12.42 3.10 -9.83
N GLY A 55 -11.82 4.29 -9.81
CA GLY A 55 -10.57 4.56 -9.12
C GLY A 55 -10.66 4.37 -7.61
N GLN A 56 -11.66 4.97 -6.96
CA GLN A 56 -11.89 4.82 -5.53
C GLN A 56 -12.30 3.39 -5.16
N GLY A 57 -13.09 2.74 -6.00
CA GLY A 57 -13.46 1.33 -5.84
C GLY A 57 -12.24 0.43 -5.83
N PHE A 58 -11.31 0.64 -6.77
CA PHE A 58 -10.04 -0.07 -6.81
C PHE A 58 -9.22 0.13 -5.53
N ILE A 59 -9.08 1.38 -5.07
CA ILE A 59 -8.34 1.69 -3.82
C ILE A 59 -9.00 1.03 -2.61
N LYS A 60 -10.34 1.05 -2.52
CA LYS A 60 -11.08 0.38 -1.44
C LYS A 60 -10.90 -1.14 -1.47
N LEU A 61 -10.94 -1.77 -2.65
CA LEU A 61 -10.67 -3.20 -2.81
C LEU A 61 -9.25 -3.55 -2.40
N MET A 62 -8.25 -2.74 -2.78
CA MET A 62 -6.86 -2.95 -2.35
C MET A 62 -6.74 -2.88 -0.82
N LYS A 63 -7.32 -1.86 -0.18
CA LYS A 63 -7.30 -1.74 1.29
C LYS A 63 -7.98 -2.94 1.96
N MET A 64 -9.11 -3.39 1.43
CA MET A 64 -9.86 -4.55 1.94
C MET A 64 -9.00 -5.83 1.94
N LEU A 65 -8.13 -6.02 0.95
CA LEU A 65 -7.25 -7.20 0.88
C LEU A 65 -5.97 -7.02 1.69
N VAL A 66 -5.39 -5.82 1.67
CA VAL A 66 -4.09 -5.54 2.31
C VAL A 66 -4.17 -5.64 3.84
N VAL A 67 -5.25 -5.13 4.46
CA VAL A 67 -5.38 -5.12 5.93
C VAL A 67 -5.35 -6.53 6.53
N PRO A 68 -6.19 -7.49 6.11
CA PRO A 68 -6.12 -8.86 6.62
C PRO A 68 -4.80 -9.55 6.30
N LEU A 69 -4.25 -9.32 5.11
CA LEU A 69 -2.98 -9.90 4.68
C LEU A 69 -1.83 -9.46 5.59
N VAL A 70 -1.68 -8.15 5.81
CA VAL A 70 -0.63 -7.59 6.67
C VAL A 70 -0.79 -8.09 8.10
N PHE A 71 -2.00 -8.07 8.63
CA PHE A 71 -2.29 -8.57 9.98
C PHE A 71 -1.88 -10.04 10.15
N CYS A 72 -2.41 -10.93 9.31
CA CYS A 72 -2.11 -12.37 9.40
C CYS A 72 -0.62 -12.68 9.15
N SER A 73 0.00 -12.01 8.19
CA SER A 73 1.41 -12.18 7.88
C SER A 73 2.31 -11.77 9.05
N LEU A 74 2.01 -10.66 9.71
CA LEU A 74 2.77 -10.18 10.87
C LEU A 74 2.54 -11.08 12.09
N VAL A 75 1.32 -11.56 12.33
CA VAL A 75 1.05 -12.54 13.40
C VAL A 75 1.89 -13.81 13.16
N CYS A 76 1.84 -14.40 11.96
CA CYS A 76 2.63 -15.58 11.62
C CYS A 76 4.14 -15.34 11.72
N GLY A 77 4.62 -14.19 11.20
CA GLY A 77 6.04 -13.83 11.28
C GLY A 77 6.52 -13.66 12.72
N SER A 78 5.72 -13.02 13.56
CA SER A 78 6.02 -12.81 14.98
C SER A 78 6.01 -14.13 15.77
N MET A 79 5.07 -15.04 15.48
CA MET A 79 5.04 -16.39 16.07
C MET A 79 6.27 -17.21 15.70
N SER A 80 6.74 -17.14 14.47
CA SER A 80 7.88 -17.92 13.96
C SER A 80 9.20 -17.59 14.67
N ILE A 81 9.33 -16.39 15.26
CA ILE A 81 10.55 -15.98 15.98
C ILE A 81 10.66 -16.67 17.34
N GLY A 82 9.53 -17.04 17.97
CA GLY A 82 9.43 -17.85 19.19
C GLY A 82 10.05 -17.26 20.46
N ASP A 83 11.11 -16.45 20.33
CA ASP A 83 11.86 -15.84 21.42
C ASP A 83 11.70 -14.31 21.43
N THR A 84 11.06 -13.80 22.49
CA THR A 84 10.80 -12.38 22.67
C THR A 84 12.08 -11.51 22.70
N LYS A 85 13.20 -12.06 23.19
CA LYS A 85 14.49 -11.34 23.19
C LYS A 85 15.03 -11.19 21.76
N LYS A 86 14.93 -12.25 20.96
CA LYS A 86 15.32 -12.21 19.54
C LYS A 86 14.43 -11.25 18.76
N LEU A 87 13.12 -11.28 19.00
CA LEU A 87 12.16 -10.35 18.39
C LEU A 87 12.52 -8.89 18.68
N GLY A 88 12.84 -8.56 19.95
CA GLY A 88 13.27 -7.23 20.35
C GLY A 88 14.57 -6.78 19.66
N THR A 89 15.57 -7.66 19.60
CA THR A 89 16.85 -7.35 18.96
C THR A 89 16.72 -7.18 17.46
N VAL A 90 16.00 -8.06 16.78
CA VAL A 90 15.73 -7.97 15.35
C VAL A 90 14.90 -6.72 15.06
N GLY A 91 13.85 -6.47 15.85
CA GLY A 91 13.01 -5.28 15.72
C GLY A 91 13.80 -3.97 15.85
N ALA A 92 14.67 -3.87 16.87
CA ALA A 92 15.51 -2.69 17.07
C ALA A 92 16.49 -2.47 15.89
N ARG A 93 17.15 -3.51 15.41
CA ARG A 93 18.05 -3.42 14.24
C ARG A 93 17.30 -3.00 12.97
N THR A 94 16.13 -3.59 12.75
CA THR A 94 15.27 -3.25 11.61
C THR A 94 14.82 -1.78 11.68
N LEU A 95 14.42 -1.32 12.87
CA LEU A 95 14.02 0.07 13.08
C LEU A 95 15.15 1.05 12.78
N ILE A 96 16.35 0.79 13.30
CA ILE A 96 17.53 1.63 13.04
C ILE A 96 17.84 1.67 11.54
N PHE A 97 17.85 0.50 10.89
CA PHE A 97 18.07 0.40 9.45
C PHE A 97 17.01 1.16 8.64
N TYR A 98 15.74 1.02 9.02
CA TYR A 98 14.63 1.73 8.39
C TYR A 98 14.75 3.25 8.53
N LEU A 99 15.07 3.74 9.74
CA LEU A 99 15.27 5.17 9.98
C LEU A 99 16.45 5.71 9.16
N ALA A 100 17.57 4.97 9.11
CA ALA A 100 18.74 5.39 8.34
C ALA A 100 18.44 5.46 6.84
N THR A 101 17.79 4.42 6.29
CA THR A 101 17.43 4.40 4.86
C THR A 101 16.38 5.46 4.51
N THR A 102 15.41 5.72 5.39
CA THR A 102 14.41 6.77 5.20
C THR A 102 15.06 8.16 5.24
N ALA A 103 15.94 8.42 6.21
CA ALA A 103 16.68 9.69 6.29
C ALA A 103 17.49 9.93 5.02
N LEU A 104 18.19 8.90 4.53
CA LEU A 104 18.97 8.98 3.29
C LEU A 104 18.05 9.24 2.09
N ALA A 105 16.95 8.52 1.96
CA ALA A 105 15.99 8.69 0.86
C ALA A 105 15.37 10.10 0.84
N VAL A 106 14.96 10.61 2.01
CA VAL A 106 14.43 11.98 2.14
C VAL A 106 15.49 13.02 1.79
N THR A 107 16.72 12.84 2.26
CA THR A 107 17.85 13.75 1.94
C THR A 107 18.12 13.81 0.45
N VAL A 108 18.15 12.64 -0.22
CA VAL A 108 18.32 12.56 -1.68
C VAL A 108 17.15 13.23 -2.41
N ALA A 109 15.92 12.93 -2.00
CA ALA A 109 14.72 13.49 -2.63
C ALA A 109 14.66 15.02 -2.52
N LEU A 110 14.95 15.56 -1.32
CA LEU A 110 15.00 17.01 -1.10
C LEU A 110 16.15 17.67 -1.87
N SER A 111 17.31 17.02 -1.91
CA SER A 111 18.46 17.54 -2.68
C SER A 111 18.14 17.61 -4.16
N VAL A 112 17.56 16.56 -4.73
CA VAL A 112 17.13 16.53 -6.13
C VAL A 112 16.01 17.54 -6.40
N GLY A 113 15.01 17.61 -5.51
CA GLY A 113 13.92 18.57 -5.64
C GLY A 113 14.41 20.02 -5.60
N ASN A 114 15.36 20.33 -4.71
CA ASN A 114 15.95 21.67 -4.63
C ASN A 114 16.86 22.00 -5.82
N LEU A 115 17.55 20.99 -6.38
CA LEU A 115 18.42 21.17 -7.55
C LEU A 115 17.60 21.41 -8.84
N ILE A 116 16.54 20.61 -9.03
CA ILE A 116 15.67 20.73 -10.23
C ILE A 116 14.74 21.93 -10.12
N ASN A 117 14.32 22.29 -8.91
CA ASN A 117 13.44 23.42 -8.59
C ASN A 117 12.17 23.47 -9.48
N PRO A 118 11.36 22.39 -9.50
CA PRO A 118 10.28 22.21 -10.50
C PRO A 118 9.15 23.25 -10.42
N GLY A 119 9.15 24.11 -9.41
CA GLY A 119 8.16 25.17 -9.19
C GLY A 119 8.58 26.57 -9.66
N VAL A 120 9.79 26.75 -10.18
CA VAL A 120 10.27 28.06 -10.63
C VAL A 120 9.53 28.48 -11.90
N GLY A 121 8.82 29.64 -11.83
CA GLY A 121 8.06 30.18 -12.95
C GLY A 121 6.59 29.78 -13.01
N LEU A 122 6.10 28.97 -12.09
CA LEU A 122 4.65 28.74 -11.95
C LEU A 122 3.98 29.96 -11.30
N ASP A 123 3.09 30.61 -12.06
CA ASP A 123 2.24 31.66 -11.52
C ASP A 123 1.13 31.03 -10.67
N MET A 124 1.34 31.04 -9.35
CA MET A 124 0.39 30.47 -8.38
C MET A 124 -0.93 31.25 -8.30
N SER A 125 -1.01 32.47 -8.89
CA SER A 125 -2.23 33.29 -8.87
C SER A 125 -3.33 32.72 -9.78
N THR A 126 -2.96 31.97 -10.80
CA THR A 126 -3.89 31.34 -11.76
C THR A 126 -4.31 29.94 -11.36
N ILE A 127 -3.60 29.31 -10.45
CA ILE A 127 -3.97 28.03 -9.89
C ILE A 127 -5.07 28.27 -8.86
N LYS A 128 -6.33 28.17 -9.29
CA LYS A 128 -7.45 28.00 -8.35
C LYS A 128 -7.18 26.70 -7.60
N THR A 129 -6.52 26.81 -6.48
CA THR A 129 -6.41 25.71 -5.54
C THR A 129 -7.84 25.37 -5.15
N ASN A 130 -8.33 24.23 -5.59
CA ASN A 130 -9.41 23.55 -4.90
C ASN A 130 -8.85 23.17 -3.53
N ALA A 131 -8.60 24.18 -2.72
CA ALA A 131 -8.04 24.05 -1.37
C ALA A 131 -8.98 23.28 -0.43
N ALA A 132 -10.19 22.98 -0.90
CA ALA A 132 -11.17 22.17 -0.17
C ALA A 132 -10.85 20.67 -0.12
N SER A 133 -9.92 20.16 -0.95
CA SER A 133 -9.58 18.74 -0.98
C SER A 133 -8.15 18.41 -0.57
N VAL A 134 -7.31 19.41 -0.35
CA VAL A 134 -6.05 19.20 0.36
C VAL A 134 -6.36 19.35 1.85
N GLU A 135 -6.75 18.24 2.49
CA GLU A 135 -6.59 18.17 3.93
C GLU A 135 -5.12 18.51 4.19
N THR A 136 -4.88 19.76 4.64
CA THR A 136 -3.60 20.11 5.24
C THR A 136 -3.41 19.08 6.34
N MET A 137 -2.59 18.05 6.09
CA MET A 137 -2.15 17.17 7.15
C MET A 137 -1.49 18.10 8.17
N LYS A 138 -2.25 18.44 9.22
CA LYS A 138 -1.68 19.10 10.40
C LYS A 138 -0.49 18.25 10.73
N ALA A 139 0.70 18.88 10.77
CA ALA A 139 1.90 18.16 11.19
C ALA A 139 1.56 17.51 12.52
N THR A 140 1.30 16.21 12.49
CA THR A 140 0.96 15.43 13.69
C THR A 140 2.15 15.60 14.62
N SER A 141 1.90 16.08 15.82
CA SER A 141 2.93 16.17 16.84
C SER A 141 3.58 14.80 17.00
N LEU A 142 4.89 14.76 17.23
CA LEU A 142 5.57 13.50 17.56
C LEU A 142 4.89 12.79 18.73
N THR A 143 4.36 13.57 19.69
CA THR A 143 3.59 13.05 20.83
C THR A 143 2.32 12.36 20.38
N ASP A 144 1.55 12.97 19.46
CA ASP A 144 0.31 12.36 18.95
C ASP A 144 0.61 11.11 18.12
N THR A 145 1.70 11.12 17.35
CA THR A 145 2.15 9.94 16.60
C THR A 145 2.51 8.80 17.54
N LEU A 146 3.25 9.07 18.62
CA LEU A 146 3.63 8.06 19.60
C LEU A 146 2.41 7.51 20.38
N LEU A 147 1.46 8.37 20.73
CA LEU A 147 0.21 7.93 21.38
C LEU A 147 -0.66 7.08 20.43
N ASN A 148 -0.73 7.47 19.16
CA ASN A 148 -1.48 6.76 18.13
C ASN A 148 -0.86 5.41 17.72
N ILE A 149 0.30 5.05 18.24
CA ILE A 149 0.88 3.69 18.07
C ILE A 149 0.01 2.65 18.76
N ILE A 150 -0.56 3.01 19.91
CA ILE A 150 -1.38 2.09 20.71
C ILE A 150 -2.84 2.24 20.30
N PRO A 151 -3.47 1.19 19.76
CA PRO A 151 -4.87 1.29 19.35
C PRO A 151 -5.79 1.34 20.56
N ASP A 152 -6.68 2.33 20.63
CA ASP A 152 -7.78 2.36 21.61
C ASP A 152 -8.75 1.19 21.39
N ASN A 153 -8.97 0.85 20.12
CA ASN A 153 -9.78 -0.29 19.71
C ASN A 153 -9.16 -0.97 18.48
N PRO A 154 -8.55 -2.17 18.67
CA PRO A 154 -7.89 -2.88 17.58
C PRO A 154 -8.81 -3.24 16.41
N ILE A 155 -10.09 -3.52 16.70
CA ILE A 155 -11.06 -3.84 15.64
C ILE A 155 -11.37 -2.61 14.80
N ASN A 156 -11.49 -1.44 15.43
CA ASN A 156 -11.65 -0.19 14.70
C ASN A 156 -10.44 0.12 13.84
N SER A 157 -9.23 -0.12 14.34
CA SER A 157 -7.99 0.07 13.58
C SER A 157 -7.92 -0.84 12.35
N LEU A 158 -8.38 -2.09 12.47
CA LEU A 158 -8.50 -3.01 11.33
C LEU A 158 -9.54 -2.51 10.31
N ALA A 159 -10.68 -1.99 10.78
CA ALA A 159 -11.75 -1.51 9.92
C ALA A 159 -11.39 -0.21 9.17
N SER A 160 -10.71 0.72 9.84
CA SER A 160 -10.24 1.99 9.26
C SER A 160 -8.95 1.85 8.44
N GLY A 161 -8.21 0.75 8.65
CA GLY A 161 -6.94 0.49 7.94
C GLY A 161 -5.77 1.32 8.47
N GLU A 162 -5.76 1.62 9.78
CA GLU A 162 -4.68 2.32 10.48
C GLU A 162 -3.46 1.41 10.63
N MET A 163 -2.59 1.39 9.62
CA MET A 163 -1.52 0.41 9.47
C MET A 163 -0.59 0.33 10.68
N LEU A 164 -0.21 1.47 11.28
CA LEU A 164 0.69 1.50 12.43
C LEU A 164 0.09 0.76 13.63
N GLN A 165 -1.18 0.99 13.92
CA GLN A 165 -1.92 0.33 14.99
C GLN A 165 -2.11 -1.17 14.71
N ILE A 166 -2.38 -1.52 13.44
CA ILE A 166 -2.52 -2.91 12.99
C ILE A 166 -1.22 -3.68 13.21
N ILE A 167 -0.07 -3.08 12.85
CA ILE A 167 1.25 -3.69 13.05
C ILE A 167 1.50 -3.98 14.52
N VAL A 168 1.28 -3.01 15.40
CA VAL A 168 1.50 -3.18 16.84
C VAL A 168 0.58 -4.26 17.41
N PHE A 169 -0.69 -4.24 17.04
CA PHE A 169 -1.65 -5.24 17.47
C PHE A 169 -1.28 -6.65 16.98
N ALA A 170 -0.90 -6.78 15.71
CA ALA A 170 -0.45 -8.06 15.15
C ALA A 170 0.79 -8.62 15.87
N LEU A 171 1.76 -7.77 16.20
CA LEU A 171 2.95 -8.17 16.94
C LEU A 171 2.61 -8.65 18.35
N ILE A 172 1.70 -7.96 19.06
CA ILE A 172 1.24 -8.36 20.40
C ILE A 172 0.57 -9.73 20.33
N ILE A 173 -0.37 -9.94 19.42
CA ILE A 173 -1.05 -11.23 19.22
C ILE A 173 -0.04 -12.33 18.89
N GLY A 174 0.88 -12.09 17.95
CA GLY A 174 1.88 -13.09 17.57
C GLY A 174 2.82 -13.48 18.71
N VAL A 175 3.24 -12.52 19.55
CA VAL A 175 4.04 -12.81 20.75
C VAL A 175 3.24 -13.61 21.78
N ILE A 176 1.96 -13.30 21.98
CA ILE A 176 1.09 -14.05 22.90
C ILE A 176 0.93 -15.51 22.41
N LEU A 177 0.63 -15.68 21.12
CA LEU A 177 0.47 -17.01 20.52
C LEU A 177 1.78 -17.82 20.58
N ALA A 178 2.93 -17.19 20.32
CA ALA A 178 4.24 -17.82 20.46
C ALA A 178 4.51 -18.31 21.89
N LYS A 179 4.10 -17.55 22.92
CA LYS A 179 4.25 -17.96 24.32
C LYS A 179 3.29 -19.05 24.76
N LEU A 180 2.09 -19.12 24.20
CA LEU A 180 1.10 -20.15 24.49
C LEU A 180 1.49 -21.50 23.86
N GLY A 181 2.28 -21.50 22.81
CA GLY A 181 2.77 -22.70 22.12
C GLY A 181 1.63 -23.63 21.71
N GLU A 182 1.72 -24.91 22.07
CA GLU A 182 0.73 -25.95 21.72
C GLU A 182 -0.71 -25.60 22.10
N ARG A 183 -0.91 -24.83 23.19
CA ARG A 183 -2.25 -24.43 23.62
C ARG A 183 -2.95 -23.47 22.64
N ALA A 184 -2.20 -22.79 21.80
CA ALA A 184 -2.71 -21.86 20.81
C ALA A 184 -2.63 -22.41 19.38
N GLU A 185 -2.30 -23.69 19.20
CA GLU A 185 -2.07 -24.28 17.88
C GLU A 185 -3.27 -24.12 16.93
N THR A 186 -4.49 -24.27 17.42
CA THR A 186 -5.71 -24.07 16.63
C THR A 186 -5.82 -22.65 16.08
N VAL A 187 -5.49 -21.64 16.90
CA VAL A 187 -5.52 -20.23 16.49
C VAL A 187 -4.36 -19.92 15.55
N ALA A 188 -3.18 -20.46 15.84
CA ALA A 188 -2.00 -20.32 14.99
C ALA A 188 -2.25 -20.90 13.59
N ASN A 189 -2.87 -22.08 13.53
CA ASN A 189 -3.25 -22.75 12.29
C ASN A 189 -4.34 -22.00 11.52
N PHE A 190 -5.15 -21.17 12.15
CA PHE A 190 -6.08 -20.29 11.45
C PHE A 190 -5.36 -19.17 10.69
N PHE A 191 -4.34 -18.54 11.27
CA PHE A 191 -3.60 -17.46 10.63
C PHE A 191 -2.70 -17.93 9.50
N SER A 192 -2.12 -19.11 9.62
CA SER A 192 -1.17 -19.67 8.66
C SER A 192 -1.73 -19.83 7.23
N PRO A 193 -2.88 -20.49 7.00
CA PRO A 193 -3.47 -20.62 5.66
C PRO A 193 -3.84 -19.27 5.04
N VAL A 194 -4.34 -18.33 5.84
CA VAL A 194 -4.69 -16.98 5.35
C VAL A 194 -3.46 -16.27 4.81
N SER A 195 -2.33 -16.33 5.54
CA SER A 195 -1.07 -15.77 5.08
C SER A 195 -0.57 -16.45 3.80
N TYR A 196 -0.59 -17.78 3.74
CA TYR A 196 -0.14 -18.52 2.55
C TYR A 196 -1.04 -18.32 1.34
N THR A 197 -2.36 -18.33 1.51
CA THR A 197 -3.32 -18.17 0.39
C THR A 197 -3.19 -16.81 -0.28
N HIS A 198 -2.92 -15.77 0.48
CA HIS A 198 -2.73 -14.43 -0.07
C HIS A 198 -1.33 -14.22 -0.68
N LEU A 199 -0.30 -14.88 -0.14
CA LEU A 199 1.07 -14.82 -0.68
C LEU A 199 1.24 -15.65 -1.96
N THR A 200 0.45 -16.70 -2.14
CA THR A 200 0.48 -17.57 -3.33
C THR A 200 -0.51 -17.17 -4.41
N LEU A 201 -1.24 -16.05 -4.27
CA LEU A 201 -1.91 -15.43 -5.41
C LEU A 201 -0.88 -15.18 -6.52
N PRO A 202 -1.22 -15.34 -7.81
CA PRO A 202 -0.35 -15.76 -8.93
C PRO A 202 0.75 -14.77 -9.33
N THR A 203 1.41 -14.16 -8.37
CA THR A 203 2.59 -13.33 -8.59
C THR A 203 3.90 -14.10 -8.46
N THR A 204 3.87 -15.30 -7.86
CA THR A 204 5.03 -16.19 -7.81
C THR A 204 4.85 -17.29 -8.85
N PRO A 205 5.72 -17.35 -9.88
CA PRO A 205 5.79 -18.55 -10.71
C PRO A 205 6.21 -19.72 -9.80
N TYR A 206 5.47 -20.81 -9.86
CA TYR A 206 5.88 -22.06 -9.25
C TYR A 206 7.28 -22.42 -9.76
N VAL A 207 8.24 -22.49 -8.89
CA VAL A 207 9.54 -23.13 -9.12
C VAL A 207 9.41 -24.59 -8.75
#